data_88ac851cb34bc311f4c6a8179d0ec010
#
_entry.id   88ac851cb34bc311f4c6a8179d0ec010
#
_cell.length_a   1.000
_cell.length_b   1.000
_cell.length_c   1.000
_cell.angle_alpha   90.00
_cell.angle_beta   90.00
_cell.angle_gamma   90.00
#
_symmetry.space_group_name_H-M   'P 1'
#
loop_
_entity.id
_entity.type
_entity.pdbx_description
1 polymer ?
#
loop_
_entity_poly.entity_id
_entity_poly.type
_entity_poly.pdbx_seq_one_letter_code
_entity_poly.pdbx_strand_id
1 'polypeptide(L)'
;YISSDNNIDIFAQIDKLLGENEVDLIIGGPPCQAYSNIGRAALKHVTDDPRKKLYIGYGSFLSHYRPKLFVFENVPGLKSSDEGIHYQNIKSYFKELGYVVDDKLLNSLDFGVIQNRKRLIIIGWREDINFNYPEFEIEENEYTSKDLFRDLPPLKPGEGSRWNEYTEPANLYLQTSGIRNQNDILTLHIARPHNEKDLNIYKLAISKYEEGVFLKNDLIPEQHRTQKNTKDFLDRFKVVGKIPHTLIAHIAKDGHHFIYNSLDQIRSI
;
A
#
# COMPACT_ATOMS: atom_id res chain seq x y z
N TYR A 1 1.69 -5.68 -19.84
CA TYR A 1 2.75 -6.44 -19.18
C TYR A 1 4.07 -6.06 -19.83
N ILE A 2 4.99 -5.53 -19.04
CA ILE A 2 6.38 -5.32 -19.47
C ILE A 2 7.05 -6.69 -19.38
N SER A 3 7.37 -7.29 -20.51
CA SER A 3 8.13 -8.53 -20.64
C SER A 3 9.28 -8.30 -21.60
N SER A 4 10.32 -9.13 -21.55
CA SER A 4 11.44 -9.05 -22.50
C SER A 4 10.99 -9.01 -23.96
N ASP A 5 9.86 -9.65 -24.27
CA ASP A 5 9.39 -9.86 -25.65
C ASP A 5 8.70 -8.62 -26.26
N ASN A 6 8.14 -7.73 -25.42
CA ASN A 6 7.46 -6.50 -25.90
C ASN A 6 8.15 -5.19 -25.47
N ASN A 7 9.31 -5.27 -24.81
CA ASN A 7 10.08 -4.08 -24.46
C ASN A 7 10.53 -3.30 -25.72
N ILE A 8 10.84 -3.97 -26.82
CA ILE A 8 11.26 -3.32 -28.07
C ILE A 8 10.17 -2.38 -28.60
N ASP A 9 8.92 -2.83 -28.61
CA ASP A 9 7.78 -2.02 -29.08
C ASP A 9 7.51 -0.86 -28.11
N ILE A 10 7.67 -1.09 -26.80
CA ILE A 10 7.50 -0.05 -25.77
C ILE A 10 8.59 1.01 -25.91
N PHE A 11 9.85 0.60 -26.07
CA PHE A 11 10.97 1.53 -26.30
C PHE A 11 10.75 2.36 -27.54
N ALA A 12 10.39 1.74 -28.68
CA ALA A 12 10.13 2.47 -29.92
C ALA A 12 9.02 3.54 -29.77
N GLN A 13 7.98 3.25 -28.98
CA GLN A 13 6.92 4.22 -28.70
C GLN A 13 7.40 5.37 -27.81
N ILE A 14 8.16 5.06 -26.76
CA ILE A 14 8.71 6.06 -25.84
C ILE A 14 9.76 6.91 -26.57
N ASP A 15 10.66 6.32 -27.35
CA ASP A 15 11.68 7.03 -28.11
C ASP A 15 11.06 8.01 -29.11
N LYS A 16 9.96 7.61 -29.75
CA LYS A 16 9.20 8.50 -30.63
C LYS A 16 8.61 9.71 -29.88
N LEU A 17 8.20 9.54 -28.61
CA LEU A 17 7.67 10.63 -27.79
C LEU A 17 8.77 11.53 -27.23
N LEU A 18 9.92 10.95 -26.91
CA LEU A 18 11.08 11.69 -26.40
C LEU A 18 11.72 12.57 -27.50
N GLY A 19 11.73 12.11 -28.75
CA GLY A 19 12.46 12.79 -29.83
C GLY A 19 13.96 12.86 -29.54
N GLU A 20 14.50 14.06 -29.39
CA GLU A 20 15.91 14.31 -29.08
C GLU A 20 16.16 14.48 -27.54
N ASN A 21 15.12 14.38 -26.71
CA ASN A 21 15.27 14.56 -25.27
C ASN A 21 15.80 13.30 -24.59
N GLU A 22 16.54 13.50 -23.51
CA GLU A 22 17.03 12.42 -22.65
C GLU A 22 16.06 12.16 -21.48
N VAL A 23 16.14 10.96 -20.91
CA VAL A 23 15.41 10.61 -19.69
C VAL A 23 16.30 10.93 -18.48
N ASP A 24 15.90 11.91 -17.66
CA ASP A 24 16.64 12.26 -16.46
C ASP A 24 16.34 11.32 -15.28
N LEU A 25 15.09 10.85 -15.15
CA LEU A 25 14.63 10.08 -13.99
C LEU A 25 13.65 8.98 -14.42
N ILE A 26 13.84 7.77 -13.89
CA ILE A 26 12.88 6.67 -13.97
C ILE A 26 12.36 6.36 -12.58
N ILE A 27 11.04 6.37 -12.39
CA ILE A 27 10.38 5.97 -11.13
C ILE A 27 9.52 4.74 -11.41
N GLY A 28 9.65 3.71 -10.56
CA GLY A 28 8.83 2.51 -10.70
C GLY A 28 8.69 1.68 -9.44
N GLY A 29 7.54 1.02 -9.30
CA GLY A 29 7.25 0.05 -8.26
C GLY A 29 6.83 -1.29 -8.87
N PRO A 30 7.76 -2.14 -9.33
CA PRO A 30 7.41 -3.44 -9.87
C PRO A 30 6.62 -4.29 -8.89
N PRO A 31 5.65 -5.11 -9.34
CA PRO A 31 4.79 -5.90 -8.48
C PRO A 31 5.57 -6.68 -7.41
N CYS A 32 5.19 -6.46 -6.15
CA CYS A 32 5.83 -7.02 -4.97
C CYS A 32 5.17 -8.31 -4.44
N GLN A 33 4.22 -8.89 -5.20
CA GLN A 33 3.39 -10.00 -4.71
C GLN A 33 4.23 -11.20 -4.27
N ALA A 34 5.35 -11.49 -4.93
CA ALA A 34 6.26 -12.57 -4.56
C ALA A 34 7.02 -12.32 -3.23
N TYR A 35 7.15 -11.07 -2.80
CA TYR A 35 7.92 -10.68 -1.61
C TYR A 35 7.04 -10.25 -0.43
N SER A 36 5.75 -9.97 -0.65
CA SER A 36 4.83 -9.58 0.42
C SER A 36 4.49 -10.77 1.31
N ASN A 37 4.21 -10.51 2.59
CA ASN A 37 3.82 -11.56 3.55
C ASN A 37 2.58 -12.34 3.08
N ILE A 38 1.59 -11.64 2.52
CA ILE A 38 0.37 -12.25 1.98
C ILE A 38 0.68 -13.05 0.73
N GLY A 39 1.49 -12.52 -0.18
CA GLY A 39 1.90 -13.21 -1.40
C GLY A 39 2.71 -14.46 -1.11
N ARG A 40 3.65 -14.41 -0.16
CA ARG A 40 4.44 -15.58 0.27
C ARG A 40 3.57 -16.68 0.86
N ALA A 41 2.56 -16.33 1.67
CA ALA A 41 1.61 -17.31 2.22
C ALA A 41 0.82 -18.02 1.11
N ALA A 42 0.41 -17.28 0.06
CA ALA A 42 -0.30 -17.83 -1.09
C ALA A 42 0.57 -18.67 -2.02
N LEU A 43 1.89 -18.45 -2.02
CA LEU A 43 2.86 -19.03 -2.97
C LEU A 43 3.80 -20.06 -2.33
N LYS A 44 3.50 -20.56 -1.15
CA LYS A 44 4.33 -21.55 -0.43
C LYS A 44 4.76 -22.76 -1.26
N HIS A 45 4.04 -23.06 -2.34
CA HIS A 45 4.28 -24.24 -3.20
C HIS A 45 4.87 -23.87 -4.58
N VAL A 46 5.16 -22.58 -4.84
CA VAL A 46 5.72 -22.13 -6.13
C VAL A 46 7.20 -21.83 -5.96
N THR A 47 8.04 -22.71 -6.45
CA THR A 47 9.51 -22.63 -6.32
C THR A 47 10.15 -21.60 -7.27
N ASP A 48 9.62 -21.41 -8.49
CA ASP A 48 10.12 -20.41 -9.46
C ASP A 48 8.98 -19.49 -9.89
N ASP A 49 8.77 -18.42 -9.12
CA ASP A 49 7.78 -17.40 -9.45
C ASP A 49 8.43 -16.34 -10.36
N PRO A 50 8.00 -16.22 -11.65
CA PRO A 50 8.58 -15.27 -12.59
C PRO A 50 8.47 -13.81 -12.11
N ARG A 51 7.54 -13.51 -11.19
CA ARG A 51 7.40 -12.17 -10.60
C ARG A 51 8.62 -11.78 -9.74
N LYS A 52 9.40 -12.74 -9.26
CA LYS A 52 10.68 -12.48 -8.56
C LYS A 52 11.75 -11.87 -9.48
N LYS A 53 11.56 -11.94 -10.80
CA LYS A 53 12.48 -11.42 -11.82
C LYS A 53 12.02 -10.11 -12.47
N LEU A 54 10.92 -9.49 -12.02
CA LEU A 54 10.38 -8.26 -12.61
C LEU A 54 11.34 -7.05 -12.50
N TYR A 55 12.27 -7.07 -11.55
CA TYR A 55 13.32 -6.05 -11.46
C TYR A 55 14.26 -6.06 -12.69
N ILE A 56 14.39 -7.20 -13.37
CA ILE A 56 15.17 -7.29 -14.62
C ILE A 56 14.50 -6.46 -15.72
N GLY A 57 13.16 -6.55 -15.82
CA GLY A 57 12.39 -5.69 -16.72
C GLY A 57 12.58 -4.20 -16.41
N TYR A 58 12.58 -3.83 -15.13
CA TYR A 58 12.89 -2.47 -14.70
C TYR A 58 14.32 -2.07 -15.12
N GLY A 59 15.30 -2.94 -14.89
CA GLY A 59 16.69 -2.71 -15.27
C GLY A 59 16.91 -2.59 -16.78
N SER A 60 16.07 -3.22 -17.63
CA SER A 60 16.16 -3.01 -19.08
C SER A 60 15.85 -1.56 -19.49
N PHE A 61 14.94 -0.87 -18.78
CA PHE A 61 14.71 0.56 -18.96
C PHE A 61 15.91 1.40 -18.49
N LEU A 62 16.54 1.03 -17.37
CA LEU A 62 17.75 1.69 -16.89
C LEU A 62 18.90 1.54 -17.90
N SER A 63 19.07 0.35 -18.47
CA SER A 63 20.09 0.07 -19.47
C SER A 63 19.86 0.84 -20.77
N HIS A 64 18.61 0.93 -21.23
CA HIS A 64 18.24 1.57 -22.49
C HIS A 64 18.33 3.10 -22.41
N TYR A 65 17.70 3.69 -21.39
CA TYR A 65 17.60 5.15 -21.28
C TYR A 65 18.74 5.80 -20.50
N ARG A 66 19.50 5.05 -19.71
CA ARG A 66 20.62 5.56 -18.93
C ARG A 66 20.27 6.83 -18.12
N PRO A 67 19.12 6.87 -17.40
CA PRO A 67 18.73 8.06 -16.66
C PRO A 67 19.80 8.48 -15.66
N LYS A 68 19.83 9.77 -15.30
CA LYS A 68 20.74 10.27 -14.25
C LYS A 68 20.43 9.63 -12.89
N LEU A 69 19.13 9.48 -12.59
CA LEU A 69 18.63 8.88 -11.35
C LEU A 69 17.51 7.88 -11.63
N PHE A 70 17.31 6.97 -10.69
CA PHE A 70 16.10 6.17 -10.63
C PHE A 70 15.57 6.02 -9.21
N VAL A 71 14.28 5.77 -9.07
CA VAL A 71 13.61 5.43 -7.81
C VAL A 71 12.86 4.12 -7.99
N PHE A 72 13.21 3.12 -7.18
CA PHE A 72 12.59 1.80 -7.20
C PHE A 72 11.90 1.57 -5.85
N GLU A 73 10.56 1.44 -5.87
CA GLU A 73 9.74 1.21 -4.68
C GLU A 73 9.42 -0.27 -4.53
N ASN A 74 9.46 -0.77 -3.29
CA ASN A 74 8.99 -2.12 -2.97
C ASN A 74 8.54 -2.24 -1.52
N VAL A 75 8.04 -3.43 -1.14
CA VAL A 75 7.62 -3.73 0.23
C VAL A 75 8.82 -4.07 1.12
N PRO A 76 8.71 -3.86 2.46
CA PRO A 76 9.77 -4.23 3.42
C PRO A 76 10.19 -5.69 3.35
N GLY A 77 9.22 -6.58 3.01
CA GLY A 77 9.43 -8.01 2.89
C GLY A 77 10.50 -8.41 1.87
N LEU A 78 10.86 -7.54 0.92
CA LEU A 78 11.96 -7.78 -0.01
C LEU A 78 13.30 -7.97 0.72
N LYS A 79 13.57 -7.21 1.79
CA LYS A 79 14.81 -7.34 2.59
C LYS A 79 14.92 -8.65 3.35
N SER A 80 13.80 -9.31 3.66
CA SER A 80 13.76 -10.55 4.47
C SER A 80 13.33 -11.79 3.68
N SER A 81 12.89 -11.61 2.44
CA SER A 81 12.48 -12.74 1.60
C SER A 81 13.69 -13.55 1.17
N ASP A 82 13.59 -14.89 1.34
CA ASP A 82 14.65 -15.84 0.98
C ASP A 82 16.03 -15.38 1.53
N GLU A 83 16.06 -15.08 2.83
CA GLU A 83 17.26 -14.61 3.57
C GLU A 83 17.88 -13.32 2.98
N GLY A 84 17.09 -12.52 2.23
CA GLY A 84 17.55 -11.29 1.61
C GLY A 84 18.26 -11.48 0.26
N ILE A 85 18.34 -12.67 -0.27
CA ILE A 85 19.01 -12.97 -1.54
C ILE A 85 18.46 -12.08 -2.68
N HIS A 86 17.13 -11.97 -2.79
CA HIS A 86 16.52 -11.15 -3.85
C HIS A 86 16.87 -9.67 -3.74
N TYR A 87 16.92 -9.15 -2.52
CA TYR A 87 17.32 -7.78 -2.28
C TYR A 87 18.79 -7.53 -2.70
N GLN A 88 19.69 -8.44 -2.35
CA GLN A 88 21.10 -8.35 -2.75
C GLN A 88 21.25 -8.45 -4.27
N ASN A 89 20.55 -9.39 -4.92
CA ASN A 89 20.58 -9.53 -6.37
C ASN A 89 20.12 -8.26 -7.09
N ILE A 90 19.05 -7.62 -6.61
CA ILE A 90 18.56 -6.35 -7.16
C ILE A 90 19.62 -5.25 -7.05
N LYS A 91 20.23 -5.10 -5.87
CA LYS A 91 21.29 -4.09 -5.67
C LYS A 91 22.52 -4.35 -6.53
N SER A 92 22.97 -5.61 -6.62
CA SER A 92 24.10 -6.01 -7.46
C SER A 92 23.80 -5.73 -8.94
N TYR A 93 22.60 -6.12 -9.41
CA TYR A 93 22.21 -5.88 -10.80
C TYR A 93 22.18 -4.40 -11.18
N PHE A 94 21.65 -3.52 -10.31
CA PHE A 94 21.66 -2.09 -10.60
C PHE A 94 23.08 -1.48 -10.56
N LYS A 95 23.95 -2.01 -9.71
CA LYS A 95 25.39 -1.64 -9.72
C LYS A 95 26.09 -2.08 -11.01
N GLU A 96 25.83 -3.29 -11.48
CA GLU A 96 26.35 -3.80 -12.78
C GLU A 96 25.91 -2.92 -13.96
N LEU A 97 24.74 -2.26 -13.86
CA LEU A 97 24.28 -1.28 -14.83
C LEU A 97 24.97 0.10 -14.71
N GLY A 98 25.92 0.28 -13.79
CA GLY A 98 26.70 1.51 -13.60
C GLY A 98 26.02 2.56 -12.72
N TYR A 99 25.27 2.11 -11.69
CA TYR A 99 24.62 2.98 -10.73
C TYR A 99 25.20 2.79 -9.32
N VAL A 100 25.43 3.87 -8.62
CA VAL A 100 25.54 3.87 -7.16
C VAL A 100 24.12 3.67 -6.62
N VAL A 101 23.97 2.80 -5.62
CA VAL A 101 22.63 2.39 -5.12
C VAL A 101 22.58 2.47 -3.61
N ASP A 102 21.66 3.24 -3.08
CA ASP A 102 21.36 3.31 -1.65
C ASP A 102 19.85 3.15 -1.38
N ASP A 103 19.47 2.82 -0.13
CA ASP A 103 18.09 2.55 0.20
C ASP A 103 17.71 2.89 1.64
N LYS A 104 16.49 3.36 1.82
CA LYS A 104 15.89 3.59 3.14
C LYS A 104 14.52 2.90 3.23
N LEU A 105 14.18 2.46 4.44
CA LEU A 105 12.83 2.02 4.77
C LEU A 105 12.06 3.23 5.29
N LEU A 106 11.14 3.76 4.50
CA LEU A 106 10.34 4.93 4.84
C LEU A 106 8.94 4.52 5.26
N ASN A 107 8.35 5.26 6.20
CA ASN A 107 6.96 5.09 6.62
C ASN A 107 6.17 6.35 6.24
N SER A 108 5.06 6.21 5.54
CA SER A 108 4.23 7.35 5.15
C SER A 108 3.74 8.18 6.34
N LEU A 109 3.65 7.57 7.53
CA LEU A 109 3.30 8.27 8.77
C LEU A 109 4.29 9.38 9.11
N ASP A 110 5.58 9.16 8.82
CA ASP A 110 6.66 10.11 9.09
C ASP A 110 6.61 11.34 8.16
N PHE A 111 5.69 11.36 7.21
CA PHE A 111 5.50 12.40 6.19
C PHE A 111 4.06 12.97 6.21
N GLY A 112 3.43 13.04 7.37
CA GLY A 112 2.11 13.65 7.54
C GLY A 112 0.91 12.82 7.06
N VAL A 113 1.11 11.62 6.51
CA VAL A 113 0.02 10.75 6.07
C VAL A 113 -0.49 9.89 7.23
N ILE A 114 -1.78 9.95 7.55
CA ILE A 114 -2.40 9.14 8.61
C ILE A 114 -2.53 7.68 8.14
N GLN A 115 -1.40 7.03 7.90
CA GLN A 115 -1.35 5.60 7.55
C GLN A 115 0.01 5.02 7.88
N ASN A 116 0.03 3.91 8.63
CA ASN A 116 1.26 3.15 8.84
C ASN A 116 1.55 2.29 7.60
N ARG A 117 2.27 2.89 6.64
CA ARG A 117 2.64 2.26 5.37
C ARG A 117 4.14 2.34 5.16
N LYS A 118 4.83 1.25 5.47
CA LYS A 118 6.28 1.14 5.26
C LYS A 118 6.60 0.70 3.84
N ARG A 119 7.58 1.36 3.23
CA ARG A 119 8.09 1.01 1.89
C ARG A 119 9.61 1.10 1.85
N LEU A 120 10.20 0.14 1.16
CA LEU A 120 11.60 0.19 0.80
C LEU A 120 11.74 1.08 -0.44
N ILE A 121 12.47 2.16 -0.30
CA ILE A 121 12.79 3.09 -1.39
C ILE A 121 14.25 2.96 -1.71
N ILE A 122 14.55 2.41 -2.89
CA ILE A 122 15.90 2.32 -3.44
C ILE A 122 16.06 3.49 -4.42
N ILE A 123 17.08 4.31 -4.22
CA ILE A 123 17.47 5.35 -5.16
C ILE A 123 18.82 4.94 -5.75
N GLY A 124 18.91 5.00 -7.08
CA GLY A 124 20.17 4.84 -7.77
C GLY A 124 20.50 6.07 -8.61
N TRP A 125 21.77 6.38 -8.71
CA TRP A 125 22.29 7.45 -9.55
C TRP A 125 23.53 6.98 -10.29
N ARG A 126 23.72 7.49 -11.50
CA ARG A 126 24.92 7.14 -12.29
C ARG A 126 26.17 7.56 -11.53
N GLU A 127 27.25 6.79 -11.66
CA GLU A 127 28.53 7.04 -10.99
C GLU A 127 29.16 8.39 -11.35
N ASP A 128 28.81 8.98 -12.49
CA ASP A 128 29.27 10.29 -12.95
C ASP A 128 28.45 11.46 -12.35
N ILE A 129 27.40 11.18 -11.58
CA ILE A 129 26.54 12.19 -10.95
C ILE A 129 26.90 12.35 -9.48
N ASN A 130 27.19 13.57 -9.08
CA ASN A 130 27.40 13.90 -7.67
C ASN A 130 26.05 14.01 -6.96
N PHE A 131 25.60 12.92 -6.33
CA PHE A 131 24.34 12.83 -5.63
C PHE A 131 24.50 11.99 -4.35
N ASN A 132 23.72 12.30 -3.33
CA ASN A 132 23.61 11.50 -2.11
C ASN A 132 22.14 11.17 -1.84
N TYR A 133 21.88 10.05 -1.20
CA TYR A 133 20.52 9.73 -0.78
C TYR A 133 19.99 10.84 0.13
N PRO A 134 18.80 11.42 -0.16
CA PRO A 134 18.31 12.57 0.61
C PRO A 134 18.04 12.20 2.07
N GLU A 135 18.29 13.16 2.95
CA GLU A 135 17.76 13.14 4.31
C GLU A 135 16.38 13.79 4.31
N PHE A 136 15.46 13.20 5.03
CA PHE A 136 14.09 13.67 5.11
C PHE A 136 13.82 14.22 6.50
N GLU A 137 13.16 15.37 6.56
CA GLU A 137 12.58 15.86 7.80
C GLU A 137 11.33 15.02 8.12
N ILE A 138 11.23 14.60 9.37
CA ILE A 138 10.07 13.84 9.85
C ILE A 138 9.07 14.83 10.40
N GLU A 139 7.83 14.75 9.92
CA GLU A 139 6.71 15.53 10.45
C GLU A 139 6.02 14.74 11.55
N GLU A 140 6.02 15.28 12.77
CA GLU A 140 5.18 14.74 13.84
C GLU A 140 3.72 15.03 13.51
N ASN A 141 2.94 13.95 13.33
CA ASN A 141 1.54 14.04 13.00
C ASN A 141 0.69 13.63 14.22
N GLU A 142 0.01 14.58 14.82
CA GLU A 142 -0.91 14.35 15.94
C GLU A 142 -2.31 13.91 15.49
N TYR A 143 -2.61 14.02 14.20
CA TYR A 143 -3.90 13.66 13.64
C TYR A 143 -4.12 12.16 13.57
N THR A 144 -5.38 11.76 13.58
CA THR A 144 -5.81 10.37 13.63
C THR A 144 -6.88 10.09 12.57
N SER A 145 -7.26 8.82 12.43
CA SER A 145 -8.39 8.44 11.57
C SER A 145 -9.71 9.14 11.95
N LYS A 146 -9.87 9.58 13.20
CA LYS A 146 -11.04 10.36 13.63
C LYS A 146 -11.07 11.72 12.94
N ASP A 147 -9.90 12.37 12.81
CA ASP A 147 -9.79 13.65 12.11
C ASP A 147 -10.06 13.50 10.62
N LEU A 148 -9.66 12.35 10.04
CA LEU A 148 -9.91 12.04 8.64
C LEU A 148 -11.38 11.78 8.31
N PHE A 149 -12.14 11.18 9.25
CA PHE A 149 -13.52 10.74 9.01
C PHE A 149 -14.59 11.58 9.71
N ARG A 150 -14.19 12.62 10.44
CA ARG A 150 -15.06 13.40 11.33
C ARG A 150 -16.26 14.01 10.62
N ASP A 151 -16.05 14.52 9.42
CA ASP A 151 -17.02 15.25 8.64
C ASP A 151 -17.87 14.37 7.69
N LEU A 152 -17.60 13.07 7.68
CA LEU A 152 -18.38 12.12 6.90
C LEU A 152 -19.70 11.77 7.60
N PRO A 153 -20.83 11.75 6.89
CA PRO A 153 -22.09 11.33 7.48
C PRO A 153 -22.03 9.88 7.95
N PRO A 154 -22.65 9.55 9.09
CA PRO A 154 -22.69 8.19 9.58
C PRO A 154 -23.46 7.29 8.63
N LEU A 155 -22.97 6.07 8.41
CA LEU A 155 -23.61 5.07 7.54
C LEU A 155 -23.75 3.73 8.26
N LYS A 156 -24.88 3.07 8.06
CA LYS A 156 -25.08 1.66 8.34
C LYS A 156 -24.71 0.80 7.11
N PRO A 157 -24.54 -0.52 7.26
CA PRO A 157 -24.29 -1.42 6.14
C PRO A 157 -25.34 -1.24 5.04
N GLY A 158 -24.90 -1.03 3.80
CA GLY A 158 -25.74 -0.84 2.64
C GLY A 158 -26.32 0.57 2.44
N GLU A 159 -26.03 1.51 3.34
CA GLU A 159 -26.44 2.91 3.20
C GLU A 159 -25.43 3.75 2.41
N GLY A 160 -25.87 4.97 2.07
CA GLY A 160 -25.09 5.95 1.34
C GLY A 160 -25.52 6.08 -0.12
N SER A 161 -24.95 7.05 -0.79
CA SER A 161 -25.28 7.35 -2.18
C SER A 161 -24.07 7.85 -2.96
N ARG A 162 -24.25 8.02 -4.28
CA ARG A 162 -23.20 8.58 -5.15
C ARG A 162 -22.86 10.03 -4.80
N TRP A 163 -23.81 10.79 -4.31
CA TRP A 163 -23.68 12.19 -3.95
C TRP A 163 -24.19 12.36 -2.53
N ASN A 164 -23.38 12.93 -1.68
CA ASN A 164 -23.68 13.18 -0.26
C ASN A 164 -23.22 14.56 0.13
N GLU A 165 -23.67 15.02 1.29
CA GLU A 165 -23.20 16.22 1.93
C GLU A 165 -22.31 15.87 3.12
N TYR A 166 -21.32 16.67 3.37
CA TYR A 166 -20.53 16.56 4.60
C TYR A 166 -21.34 17.07 5.80
N THR A 167 -21.15 16.48 6.95
CA THR A 167 -21.86 16.85 8.18
C THR A 167 -21.22 18.04 8.90
N GLU A 168 -19.95 18.31 8.65
CA GLU A 168 -19.18 19.38 9.27
C GLU A 168 -18.26 20.07 8.24
N PRO A 169 -17.82 21.31 8.50
CA PRO A 169 -16.75 21.94 7.73
C PRO A 169 -15.45 21.12 7.78
N ALA A 170 -14.64 21.19 6.73
CA ALA A 170 -13.33 20.56 6.71
C ALA A 170 -12.46 21.08 7.87
N ASN A 171 -11.89 20.17 8.66
CA ASN A 171 -10.97 20.53 9.73
C ASN A 171 -9.59 20.97 9.17
N LEU A 172 -8.71 21.42 10.06
CA LEU A 172 -7.39 21.91 9.66
C LEU A 172 -6.57 20.85 8.90
N TYR A 173 -6.57 19.60 9.36
CA TYR A 173 -5.84 18.52 8.69
C TYR A 173 -6.32 18.31 7.25
N LEU A 174 -7.62 18.19 7.04
CA LEU A 174 -8.21 17.96 5.72
C LEU A 174 -7.89 19.11 4.74
N GLN A 175 -7.84 20.34 5.24
CA GLN A 175 -7.51 21.51 4.43
C GLN A 175 -6.01 21.59 4.13
N THR A 176 -5.16 21.48 5.15
CA THR A 176 -3.69 21.64 4.98
C THR A 176 -3.07 20.50 4.21
N SER A 177 -3.60 19.28 4.33
CA SER A 177 -3.17 18.11 3.54
C SER A 177 -3.71 18.10 2.10
N GLY A 178 -4.61 19.04 1.76
CA GLY A 178 -5.25 19.09 0.44
C GLY A 178 -6.24 17.96 0.16
N ILE A 179 -6.61 17.16 1.18
CA ILE A 179 -7.57 16.05 1.03
C ILE A 179 -8.96 16.60 0.73
N ARG A 180 -9.33 17.73 1.35
CA ARG A 180 -10.62 18.36 1.17
C ARG A 180 -10.56 19.88 1.33
N ASN A 181 -11.20 20.59 0.41
CA ASN A 181 -11.50 22.02 0.51
C ASN A 181 -12.93 22.23 1.00
N GLN A 182 -13.26 23.45 1.46
CA GLN A 182 -14.59 23.77 2.03
C GLN A 182 -15.75 23.55 1.05
N ASN A 183 -15.51 23.72 -0.24
CA ASN A 183 -16.54 23.63 -1.30
C ASN A 183 -16.57 22.26 -2.02
N ASP A 184 -15.79 21.29 -1.55
CA ASP A 184 -15.77 19.98 -2.18
C ASP A 184 -17.06 19.21 -1.90
N ILE A 185 -17.51 18.46 -2.89
CA ILE A 185 -18.71 17.61 -2.81
C ILE A 185 -18.29 16.21 -2.40
N LEU A 186 -18.97 15.63 -1.42
CA LEU A 186 -18.77 14.24 -1.02
C LEU A 186 -19.36 13.30 -2.06
N THR A 187 -18.52 12.47 -2.65
CA THR A 187 -18.92 11.48 -3.65
C THR A 187 -18.64 10.07 -3.22
N LEU A 188 -19.45 9.11 -3.68
CA LEU A 188 -19.26 7.66 -3.48
C LEU A 188 -19.12 7.25 -2.01
N HIS A 189 -19.71 8.02 -1.09
CA HIS A 189 -19.78 7.62 0.32
C HIS A 189 -20.90 6.60 0.50
N ILE A 190 -20.56 5.33 0.27
CA ILE A 190 -21.49 4.20 0.22
C ILE A 190 -20.91 3.06 1.05
N ALA A 191 -21.66 2.61 2.06
CA ALA A 191 -21.29 1.47 2.87
C ALA A 191 -21.71 0.17 2.17
N ARG A 192 -20.83 -0.83 2.20
CA ARG A 192 -21.13 -2.17 1.66
C ARG A 192 -22.21 -2.84 2.49
N PRO A 193 -23.13 -3.61 1.86
CA PRO A 193 -23.98 -4.51 2.60
C PRO A 193 -23.15 -5.66 3.20
N HIS A 194 -23.53 -6.08 4.40
CA HIS A 194 -22.92 -7.21 5.11
C HIS A 194 -24.01 -8.16 5.62
N ASN A 195 -23.69 -9.45 5.69
CA ASN A 195 -24.55 -10.41 6.33
C ASN A 195 -24.42 -10.36 7.86
N GLU A 196 -25.40 -10.93 8.57
CA GLU A 196 -25.41 -10.90 10.03
C GLU A 196 -24.18 -11.57 10.69
N LYS A 197 -23.63 -12.61 10.06
CA LYS A 197 -22.42 -13.29 10.57
C LYS A 197 -21.24 -12.34 10.55
N ASP A 198 -21.03 -11.62 9.44
CA ASP A 198 -19.94 -10.64 9.32
C ASP A 198 -20.12 -9.51 10.33
N LEU A 199 -21.37 -9.00 10.50
CA LEU A 199 -21.65 -7.93 11.47
C LEU A 199 -21.39 -8.37 12.91
N ASN A 200 -21.71 -9.61 13.26
CA ASN A 200 -21.39 -10.17 14.59
C ASN A 200 -19.88 -10.30 14.83
N ILE A 201 -19.11 -10.68 13.78
CA ILE A 201 -17.65 -10.72 13.87
C ILE A 201 -17.09 -9.29 14.01
N TYR A 202 -17.61 -8.32 13.25
CA TYR A 202 -17.16 -6.92 13.33
C TYR A 202 -17.43 -6.32 14.72
N LYS A 203 -18.63 -6.58 15.27
CA LYS A 203 -18.95 -6.15 16.63
C LYS A 203 -17.97 -6.74 17.65
N LEU A 204 -17.67 -8.03 17.55
CA LEU A 204 -16.68 -8.69 18.40
C LEU A 204 -15.28 -8.09 18.21
N ALA A 205 -14.88 -7.82 16.96
CA ALA A 205 -13.59 -7.22 16.64
C ALA A 205 -13.44 -5.82 17.25
N ILE A 206 -14.49 -4.98 17.15
CA ILE A 206 -14.51 -3.63 17.75
C ILE A 206 -14.41 -3.73 19.26
N SER A 207 -15.23 -4.56 19.91
CA SER A 207 -15.19 -4.72 21.39
C SER A 207 -13.81 -5.21 21.86
N LYS A 208 -13.19 -6.16 21.16
CA LYS A 208 -11.84 -6.62 21.51
C LYS A 208 -10.78 -5.54 21.28
N TYR A 209 -10.93 -4.75 20.24
CA TYR A 209 -10.02 -3.64 19.97
C TYR A 209 -10.08 -2.58 21.07
N GLU A 210 -11.26 -2.28 21.63
CA GLU A 210 -11.43 -1.39 22.77
C GLU A 210 -10.77 -1.93 24.05
N GLU A 211 -10.71 -3.27 24.21
CA GLU A 211 -9.95 -3.94 25.28
C GLU A 211 -8.43 -3.97 25.01
N GLY A 212 -7.94 -3.41 23.89
CA GLY A 212 -6.55 -3.45 23.45
C GLY A 212 -6.11 -4.80 22.85
N VAL A 213 -7.06 -5.65 22.45
CA VAL A 213 -6.82 -6.98 21.90
C VAL A 213 -7.22 -7.04 20.43
N PHE A 214 -6.33 -7.55 19.58
CA PHE A 214 -6.66 -7.83 18.18
C PHE A 214 -7.39 -9.16 18.06
N LEU A 215 -8.56 -9.15 17.40
CA LEU A 215 -9.32 -10.37 17.14
C LEU A 215 -8.58 -11.23 16.11
N LYS A 216 -8.02 -12.34 16.54
CA LYS A 216 -7.47 -13.35 15.65
C LYS A 216 -8.57 -14.28 15.15
N ASN A 217 -8.39 -14.78 13.94
CA ASN A 217 -9.39 -15.62 13.26
C ASN A 217 -9.70 -16.94 14.01
N ASP A 218 -8.74 -17.47 14.75
CA ASP A 218 -8.92 -18.67 15.59
C ASP A 218 -9.73 -18.39 16.88
N LEU A 219 -9.83 -17.13 17.29
CA LEU A 219 -10.64 -16.69 18.45
C LEU A 219 -12.09 -16.40 18.10
N ILE A 220 -12.47 -16.44 16.82
CA ILE A 220 -13.86 -16.25 16.40
C ILE A 220 -14.70 -17.46 16.83
N PRO A 221 -15.86 -17.25 17.50
CA PRO A 221 -16.76 -18.32 17.85
C PRO A 221 -17.13 -19.18 16.64
N GLU A 222 -17.18 -20.50 16.81
CA GLU A 222 -17.34 -21.46 15.70
C GLU A 222 -18.58 -21.18 14.86
N GLN A 223 -19.70 -20.79 15.49
CA GLN A 223 -20.96 -20.43 14.82
C GLN A 223 -20.85 -19.23 13.86
N HIS A 224 -19.83 -18.36 14.04
CA HIS A 224 -19.58 -17.20 13.19
C HIS A 224 -18.46 -17.42 12.17
N ARG A 225 -17.73 -18.53 12.28
CA ARG A 225 -16.62 -18.81 11.35
C ARG A 225 -17.14 -18.99 9.93
N THR A 226 -16.59 -18.21 9.02
CA THR A 226 -16.91 -18.30 7.58
C THR A 226 -15.92 -19.19 6.82
N GLN A 227 -14.80 -19.56 7.45
CA GLN A 227 -13.76 -20.39 6.84
C GLN A 227 -13.32 -21.50 7.79
N LYS A 228 -13.04 -22.70 7.22
CA LYS A 228 -12.53 -23.85 7.98
C LYS A 228 -11.06 -23.69 8.35
N ASN A 229 -10.26 -23.11 7.47
CA ASN A 229 -8.83 -22.88 7.72
C ASN A 229 -8.62 -21.48 8.33
N THR A 230 -8.49 -21.43 9.65
CA THR A 230 -8.28 -20.18 10.40
C THR A 230 -6.81 -19.84 10.59
N LYS A 231 -5.89 -20.81 10.35
CA LYS A 231 -4.46 -20.66 10.68
C LYS A 231 -3.70 -19.81 9.66
N ASP A 232 -4.10 -19.84 8.38
CA ASP A 232 -3.39 -19.13 7.32
C ASP A 232 -3.76 -17.65 7.22
N PHE A 233 -4.85 -17.22 7.89
CA PHE A 233 -5.37 -15.86 7.83
C PHE A 233 -5.73 -15.33 9.22
N LEU A 234 -4.78 -15.42 10.17
CA LEU A 234 -5.00 -15.06 11.57
C LEU A 234 -5.50 -13.62 11.76
N ASP A 235 -5.04 -12.68 10.93
CA ASP A 235 -5.30 -11.25 11.08
C ASP A 235 -6.36 -10.73 10.07
N ARG A 236 -7.37 -11.53 9.74
CA ARG A 236 -8.33 -11.15 8.70
C ARG A 236 -9.23 -9.98 9.11
N PHE A 237 -9.69 -9.96 10.36
CA PHE A 237 -10.66 -8.99 10.86
C PHE A 237 -9.94 -7.87 11.61
N LYS A 238 -9.63 -6.77 10.91
CA LYS A 238 -8.86 -5.66 11.46
C LYS A 238 -9.70 -4.41 11.62
N VAL A 239 -9.75 -3.91 12.84
CA VAL A 239 -10.35 -2.61 13.12
C VAL A 239 -9.39 -1.50 12.72
N VAL A 240 -9.92 -0.47 12.07
CA VAL A 240 -9.16 0.74 11.74
C VAL A 240 -9.00 1.56 13.01
N GLY A 241 -7.79 1.52 13.57
CA GLY A 241 -7.44 2.26 14.79
C GLY A 241 -7.12 3.73 14.53
N LYS A 242 -6.55 4.39 15.55
CA LYS A 242 -6.12 5.80 15.47
C LYS A 242 -5.24 6.04 14.24
N ILE A 243 -4.26 5.16 14.04
CA ILE A 243 -3.42 5.15 12.84
C ILE A 243 -3.80 3.92 12.02
N PRO A 244 -4.41 4.10 10.85
CA PRO A 244 -4.78 3.01 9.96
C PRO A 244 -3.56 2.20 9.50
N HIS A 245 -3.74 0.90 9.37
CA HIS A 245 -2.76 0.05 8.69
C HIS A 245 -2.82 0.24 7.16
N THR A 246 -1.81 -0.28 6.45
CA THR A 246 -1.70 -0.16 5.00
C THR A 246 -2.97 -0.59 4.27
N LEU A 247 -3.53 0.30 3.45
CA LEU A 247 -4.61 -0.02 2.53
C LEU A 247 -4.08 -0.92 1.41
N ILE A 248 -4.74 -2.04 1.16
CA ILE A 248 -4.36 -3.02 0.14
C ILE A 248 -5.18 -2.87 -1.13
N ALA A 249 -4.63 -3.31 -2.28
CA ALA A 249 -5.27 -3.15 -3.59
C ALA A 249 -6.59 -3.94 -3.75
N HIS A 250 -6.80 -4.98 -2.95
CA HIS A 250 -7.98 -5.85 -3.01
C HIS A 250 -9.06 -5.52 -1.98
N ILE A 251 -9.18 -4.25 -1.58
CA ILE A 251 -10.16 -3.81 -0.57
C ILE A 251 -11.58 -4.31 -0.90
N ALA A 252 -11.92 -4.46 -2.18
CA ALA A 252 -13.21 -4.99 -2.62
C ALA A 252 -13.44 -6.45 -2.19
N LYS A 253 -12.39 -7.26 -2.05
CA LYS A 253 -12.45 -8.64 -1.54
C LYS A 253 -12.16 -8.74 -0.06
N ASP A 254 -11.28 -7.88 0.44
CA ASP A 254 -10.70 -7.95 1.77
C ASP A 254 -11.24 -6.85 2.70
N GLY A 255 -12.51 -6.45 2.51
CA GLY A 255 -13.18 -5.46 3.35
C GLY A 255 -13.12 -5.76 4.85
N HIS A 256 -12.99 -7.01 5.23
CA HIS A 256 -12.80 -7.42 6.62
C HIS A 256 -11.52 -6.88 7.28
N HIS A 257 -10.54 -6.43 6.48
CA HIS A 257 -9.31 -5.79 6.96
C HIS A 257 -9.50 -4.33 7.35
N PHE A 258 -10.68 -3.74 7.09
CA PHE A 258 -10.94 -2.31 7.28
C PHE A 258 -12.28 -2.11 7.96
N ILE A 259 -12.43 -2.67 9.19
CA ILE A 259 -13.63 -2.51 10.00
C ILE A 259 -13.63 -1.12 10.60
N TYR A 260 -14.70 -0.35 10.36
CA TYR A 260 -14.87 0.97 10.93
C TYR A 260 -15.01 0.88 12.45
N ASN A 261 -14.22 1.66 13.19
CA ASN A 261 -14.16 1.59 14.64
C ASN A 261 -15.31 2.35 15.30
N SER A 262 -16.53 1.80 15.18
CA SER A 262 -17.73 2.33 15.83
C SER A 262 -18.76 1.23 16.01
N LEU A 263 -19.29 1.08 17.24
CA LEU A 263 -20.39 0.16 17.52
C LEU A 263 -21.74 0.68 16.98
N ASP A 264 -21.87 1.99 16.73
CA ASP A 264 -23.08 2.58 16.15
C ASP A 264 -23.11 2.45 14.62
N GLN A 265 -21.95 2.20 14.01
CA GLN A 265 -21.77 2.09 12.55
C GLN A 265 -21.03 0.80 12.20
N ILE A 266 -21.50 -0.37 12.64
CA ILE A 266 -20.81 -1.65 12.43
C ILE A 266 -20.77 -1.98 10.94
N ARG A 267 -19.63 -1.69 10.28
CA ARG A 267 -19.42 -1.87 8.84
C ARG A 267 -17.94 -1.97 8.49
N SER A 268 -17.63 -2.35 7.26
CA SER A 268 -16.32 -2.06 6.67
C SER A 268 -16.25 -0.63 6.10
N ILE A 269 -15.05 -0.13 5.93
CA ILE A 269 -14.80 1.13 5.22
C ILE A 269 -14.84 0.87 3.73
#